data_cf058e060ffaa42cc5d20bf576e7bd2f
#
_entry.id   cf058e060ffaa42cc5d20bf576e7bd2f
#
_cell.length_a   1.000
_cell.length_b   1.000
_cell.length_c   1.000
_cell.angle_alpha   90.00
_cell.angle_beta   90.00
_cell.angle_gamma   90.00
#
_symmetry.space_group_name_H-M   'P 1'
#
loop_
_entity.id
_entity.type
_entity.pdbx_description
1 polymer ?
#
loop_
_entity_poly.entity_id
_entity_poly.type
_entity_poly.pdbx_seq_one_letter_code
_entity_poly.pdbx_strand_id
1 'polypeptide(L)'
;MHCVLAVGGIHLGHCLRDDHDVTAKTWFHYGKAIERLKFYLSRWKVAKPDDLLRLLISTVLLQDFEAIRGNVDGEVFQHLRASRQIASALFNSTLNNDTEIMGVALEAYCYRELISAFRLGVEEADIQQVLNSFVIDLSCLQHLPTFGSCFWYCSFLFMQIPLISQLAGRRQRELREGVDMCCDVEYTHLYNKISSWRPPGQEFSANCEVDIEDSEAVSAMIVRISLLLFLVTSFYHKSITPHELCKITQPWVTEALSLLQFAHGSPTIIALFWPMIVIGSYAREVSDQSVLQRMLSTSTHKMPIVAKGLVLLECLWRS
;
A
#
# COMPACT_ATOMS: atom_id res chain seq x y z
N MET A 1 -5.78 14.61 19.13
CA MET A 1 -6.89 15.49 18.73
C MET A 1 -6.61 16.24 17.43
N HIS A 2 -5.56 17.11 17.33
CA HIS A 2 -5.34 17.92 16.11
C HIS A 2 -5.11 17.10 14.85
N CYS A 3 -4.39 15.98 14.90
CA CYS A 3 -4.21 15.09 13.73
C CYS A 3 -5.56 14.55 13.22
N VAL A 4 -6.44 14.11 14.13
CA VAL A 4 -7.77 13.59 13.77
C VAL A 4 -8.61 14.70 13.10
N LEU A 5 -8.59 15.91 13.66
CA LEU A 5 -9.32 17.05 13.11
C LEU A 5 -8.75 17.49 11.74
N ALA A 6 -7.45 17.37 11.54
CA ALA A 6 -6.82 17.66 10.25
C ALA A 6 -7.26 16.63 9.19
N VAL A 7 -7.17 15.33 9.52
CA VAL A 7 -7.60 14.24 8.59
C VAL A 7 -9.08 14.34 8.27
N GLY A 8 -9.93 14.52 9.29
CA GLY A 8 -11.38 14.70 9.07
C GLY A 8 -11.68 15.96 8.25
N GLY A 9 -10.97 17.05 8.52
CA GLY A 9 -11.13 18.31 7.81
C GLY A 9 -10.74 18.25 6.34
N ILE A 10 -9.61 17.56 5.99
CA ILE A 10 -9.22 17.42 4.57
C ILE A 10 -10.23 16.57 3.81
N HIS A 11 -10.75 15.52 4.43
CA HIS A 11 -11.80 14.70 3.83
C HIS A 11 -13.11 15.49 3.66
N LEU A 12 -13.54 16.19 4.69
CA LEU A 12 -14.76 17.00 4.67
C LEU A 12 -14.66 18.15 3.65
N GLY A 13 -13.54 18.88 3.62
CA GLY A 13 -13.31 19.96 2.66
C GLY A 13 -13.41 19.50 1.21
N HIS A 14 -12.95 18.27 0.94
CA HIS A 14 -13.11 17.67 -0.38
C HIS A 14 -14.56 17.30 -0.71
N CYS A 15 -15.35 16.88 0.29
CA CYS A 15 -16.77 16.57 0.11
C CYS A 15 -17.65 17.81 -0.09
N LEU A 16 -17.32 18.89 0.60
CA LEU A 16 -18.13 20.13 0.61
C LEU A 16 -17.76 21.15 -0.49
N ARG A 17 -16.83 20.81 -1.37
CA ARG A 17 -16.34 21.65 -2.49
C ARG A 17 -16.11 23.11 -2.06
N ASP A 18 -14.88 23.41 -1.67
CA ASP A 18 -14.37 24.79 -1.45
C ASP A 18 -14.99 25.58 -0.28
N ASP A 19 -15.39 24.92 0.78
CA ASP A 19 -15.68 25.63 2.04
C ASP A 19 -14.36 26.18 2.64
N HIS A 20 -14.17 27.49 2.47
CA HIS A 20 -12.97 28.19 2.95
C HIS A 20 -12.78 28.08 4.47
N ASP A 21 -13.86 28.03 5.25
CA ASP A 21 -13.80 27.91 6.70
C ASP A 21 -13.30 26.53 7.13
N VAL A 22 -13.84 25.47 6.50
CA VAL A 22 -13.35 24.10 6.71
C VAL A 22 -11.88 23.96 6.32
N THR A 23 -11.50 24.52 5.18
CA THR A 23 -10.11 24.50 4.69
C THR A 23 -9.18 25.23 5.65
N ALA A 24 -9.52 26.43 6.09
CA ALA A 24 -8.71 27.23 7.03
C ALA A 24 -8.53 26.51 8.38
N LYS A 25 -9.61 25.93 8.94
CA LYS A 25 -9.58 25.14 10.18
C LYS A 25 -8.74 23.86 10.02
N THR A 26 -8.83 23.21 8.87
CA THR A 26 -8.02 22.03 8.55
C THR A 26 -6.54 22.33 8.62
N TRP A 27 -6.09 23.39 7.96
CA TRP A 27 -4.70 23.82 7.97
C TRP A 27 -4.24 24.31 9.33
N PHE A 28 -5.10 25.00 10.08
CA PHE A 28 -4.81 25.36 11.46
C PHE A 28 -4.52 24.10 12.31
N HIS A 29 -5.38 23.08 12.21
CA HIS A 29 -5.18 21.85 12.98
C HIS A 29 -3.97 21.06 12.51
N TYR A 30 -3.70 20.99 11.20
CA TYR A 30 -2.47 20.40 10.67
C TYR A 30 -1.22 21.09 11.21
N GLY A 31 -1.16 22.43 11.14
CA GLY A 31 -0.04 23.21 11.70
C GLY A 31 0.19 22.96 13.18
N LYS A 32 -0.89 22.89 13.98
CA LYS A 32 -0.81 22.55 15.40
C LYS A 32 -0.38 21.12 15.66
N ALA A 33 -0.76 20.18 14.80
CA ALA A 33 -0.30 18.80 14.89
C ALA A 33 1.22 18.70 14.64
N ILE A 34 1.72 19.36 13.59
CA ILE A 34 3.15 19.41 13.26
C ILE A 34 3.97 20.07 14.37
N GLU A 35 3.52 21.22 14.91
CA GLU A 35 4.18 21.92 16.01
C GLU A 35 4.36 20.98 17.23
N ARG A 36 3.29 20.32 17.63
CA ARG A 36 3.31 19.37 18.75
C ARG A 36 4.16 18.14 18.46
N LEU A 37 4.04 17.58 17.24
CA LEU A 37 4.85 16.43 16.83
C LEU A 37 6.35 16.75 16.92
N LYS A 38 6.80 17.90 16.40
CA LYS A 38 8.20 18.35 16.51
C LYS A 38 8.66 18.46 17.97
N PHE A 39 7.82 19.03 18.84
CA PHE A 39 8.12 19.14 20.25
C PHE A 39 8.32 17.78 20.93
N TYR A 40 7.43 16.81 20.68
CA TYR A 40 7.54 15.47 21.27
C TYR A 40 8.67 14.66 20.63
N LEU A 41 8.88 14.76 19.32
CA LEU A 41 9.99 14.11 18.63
C LEU A 41 11.36 14.58 19.13
N SER A 42 11.51 15.83 19.60
CA SER A 42 12.77 16.27 20.20
C SER A 42 13.12 15.52 21.50
N ARG A 43 12.17 14.83 22.11
CA ARG A 43 12.29 14.15 23.40
C ARG A 43 11.97 12.63 23.35
N TRP A 44 11.73 12.09 22.18
CA TRP A 44 11.22 10.73 22.01
C TRP A 44 12.11 9.62 22.61
N LYS A 45 13.45 9.85 22.67
CA LYS A 45 14.40 8.87 23.20
C LYS A 45 14.22 8.54 24.69
N VAL A 46 13.57 9.43 25.44
CA VAL A 46 13.26 9.25 26.87
C VAL A 46 11.74 9.13 27.11
N ALA A 47 10.96 8.93 26.05
CA ALA A 47 9.51 8.84 26.12
C ALA A 47 9.08 7.47 26.68
N LYS A 48 7.96 7.48 27.40
CA LYS A 48 7.31 6.25 27.86
C LYS A 48 6.61 5.53 26.68
N PRO A 49 6.32 4.23 26.78
CA PRO A 49 5.62 3.48 25.74
C PRO A 49 4.32 4.14 25.26
N ASP A 50 3.49 4.66 26.18
CA ASP A 50 2.25 5.35 25.85
C ASP A 50 2.49 6.64 25.02
N ASP A 51 3.57 7.36 25.29
CA ASP A 51 3.91 8.56 24.54
C ASP A 51 4.47 8.19 23.15
N LEU A 52 5.22 7.08 23.05
CA LEU A 52 5.66 6.52 21.77
C LEU A 52 4.46 6.08 20.93
N LEU A 53 3.47 5.41 21.53
CA LEU A 53 2.24 5.01 20.84
C LEU A 53 1.47 6.23 20.31
N ARG A 54 1.32 7.27 21.14
CA ARG A 54 0.68 8.53 20.70
C ARG A 54 1.44 9.20 19.55
N LEU A 55 2.77 9.15 19.58
CA LEU A 55 3.61 9.65 18.49
C LEU A 55 3.43 8.84 17.22
N LEU A 56 3.41 7.50 17.33
CA LEU A 56 3.17 6.61 16.20
C LEU A 56 1.81 6.89 15.55
N ILE A 57 0.74 6.94 16.35
CA ILE A 57 -0.61 7.28 15.85
C ILE A 57 -0.61 8.65 15.17
N SER A 58 0.07 9.64 15.77
CA SER A 58 0.10 10.99 15.19
C SER A 58 0.83 11.03 13.85
N THR A 59 1.95 10.31 13.70
CA THR A 59 2.69 10.25 12.45
C THR A 59 1.94 9.46 11.37
N VAL A 60 1.25 8.37 11.74
CA VAL A 60 0.38 7.60 10.86
C VAL A 60 -0.77 8.45 10.34
N LEU A 61 -1.47 9.20 11.20
CA LEU A 61 -2.56 10.10 10.80
C LEU A 61 -2.08 11.24 9.90
N LEU A 62 -0.87 11.76 10.12
CA LEU A 62 -0.31 12.79 9.24
C LEU A 62 0.10 12.22 7.87
N GLN A 63 0.52 10.96 7.78
CA GLN A 63 0.69 10.27 6.51
C GLN A 63 -0.64 10.17 5.75
N ASP A 64 -1.73 9.81 6.45
CA ASP A 64 -3.07 9.76 5.85
C ASP A 64 -3.52 11.13 5.34
N PHE A 65 -3.27 12.19 6.11
CA PHE A 65 -3.55 13.55 5.69
C PHE A 65 -2.86 13.88 4.36
N GLU A 66 -1.56 13.62 4.26
CA GLU A 66 -0.78 13.90 3.04
C GLU A 66 -1.21 13.00 1.87
N ALA A 67 -1.50 11.72 2.14
CA ALA A 67 -1.97 10.78 1.13
C ALA A 67 -3.35 11.18 0.60
N ILE A 68 -4.32 11.50 1.48
CA ILE A 68 -5.67 11.94 1.09
C ILE A 68 -5.58 13.23 0.24
N ARG A 69 -4.73 14.18 0.63
CA ARG A 69 -4.46 15.40 -0.11
C ARG A 69 -3.84 15.12 -1.49
N GLY A 70 -3.29 13.93 -1.67
CA GLY A 70 -2.57 13.56 -2.88
C GLY A 70 -1.26 14.32 -3.01
N ASN A 71 -0.56 14.58 -1.89
CA ASN A 71 0.75 15.20 -1.91
C ASN A 71 1.79 14.24 -2.50
N VAL A 72 2.48 14.71 -3.51
CA VAL A 72 3.57 13.99 -4.21
C VAL A 72 4.96 14.54 -3.87
N ASP A 73 5.03 15.59 -3.04
CA ASP A 73 6.27 16.35 -2.76
C ASP A 73 7.15 15.67 -1.69
N GLY A 74 6.74 14.52 -1.18
CA GLY A 74 7.57 13.68 -0.32
C GLY A 74 7.34 13.80 1.19
N GLU A 75 6.42 14.66 1.65
CA GLU A 75 6.10 14.79 3.09
C GLU A 75 5.59 13.48 3.69
N VAL A 76 4.84 12.68 2.92
CA VAL A 76 4.43 11.32 3.31
C VAL A 76 5.62 10.50 3.79
N PHE A 77 6.75 10.57 3.08
CA PHE A 77 7.96 9.80 3.41
C PHE A 77 8.69 10.35 4.63
N GLN A 78 8.60 11.66 4.92
CA GLN A 78 9.14 12.22 6.15
C GLN A 78 8.40 11.71 7.38
N HIS A 79 7.07 11.66 7.31
CA HIS A 79 6.24 11.07 8.37
C HIS A 79 6.50 9.58 8.52
N LEU A 80 6.64 8.84 7.40
CA LEU A 80 6.97 7.42 7.41
C LEU A 80 8.33 7.15 8.06
N ARG A 81 9.35 7.96 7.77
CA ARG A 81 10.67 7.85 8.40
C ARG A 81 10.60 8.08 9.91
N ALA A 82 9.80 9.06 10.36
CA ALA A 82 9.56 9.29 11.78
C ALA A 82 8.83 8.10 12.42
N SER A 83 7.78 7.59 11.78
CA SER A 83 7.04 6.40 12.24
C SER A 83 7.95 5.19 12.42
N ARG A 84 8.89 4.96 11.50
CA ARG A 84 9.85 3.85 11.55
C ARG A 84 10.70 3.87 12.80
N GLN A 85 11.25 5.04 13.16
CA GLN A 85 12.06 5.19 14.36
C GLN A 85 11.24 4.97 15.63
N ILE A 86 10.01 5.49 15.67
CA ILE A 86 9.11 5.36 16.81
C ILE A 86 8.65 3.90 16.96
N ALA A 87 8.23 3.25 15.87
CA ALA A 87 7.80 1.85 15.87
C ALA A 87 8.92 0.92 16.33
N SER A 88 10.15 1.12 15.84
CA SER A 88 11.32 0.35 16.29
C SER A 88 11.55 0.49 17.80
N ALA A 89 11.43 1.70 18.35
CA ALA A 89 11.55 1.90 19.79
C ALA A 89 10.40 1.25 20.57
N LEU A 90 9.18 1.30 20.02
CA LEU A 90 8.01 0.69 20.64
C LEU A 90 8.12 -0.84 20.69
N PHE A 91 8.58 -1.48 19.61
CA PHE A 91 8.84 -2.93 19.56
C PHE A 91 9.91 -3.36 20.57
N ASN A 92 10.95 -2.53 20.78
CA ASN A 92 12.02 -2.83 21.73
C ASN A 92 11.64 -2.57 23.21
N SER A 93 10.61 -1.78 23.46
CA SER A 93 10.23 -1.34 24.83
C SER A 93 9.33 -2.31 25.61
N THR A 94 9.15 -3.52 25.11
CA THR A 94 8.29 -4.59 25.65
C THR A 94 6.81 -4.48 25.31
N LEU A 95 6.35 -5.50 24.63
CA LEU A 95 4.95 -5.82 24.29
C LEU A 95 4.09 -6.22 25.51
N ASN A 96 4.44 -5.79 26.74
CA ASN A 96 3.73 -6.19 27.94
C ASN A 96 2.39 -5.46 28.16
N ASN A 97 2.07 -4.47 27.31
CA ASN A 97 0.79 -3.78 27.34
C ASN A 97 0.10 -3.93 25.97
N ASP A 98 -0.32 -5.15 25.63
CA ASP A 98 -1.06 -5.47 24.41
C ASP A 98 -2.44 -4.79 24.42
N THR A 99 -2.47 -3.52 24.05
CA THR A 99 -3.73 -2.81 23.88
C THR A 99 -4.19 -2.93 22.42
N GLU A 100 -5.50 -3.02 22.19
CA GLU A 100 -6.08 -3.00 20.85
C GLU A 100 -5.60 -1.81 20.03
N ILE A 101 -5.49 -0.63 20.65
CA ILE A 101 -5.01 0.60 20.00
C ILE A 101 -3.57 0.44 19.51
N MET A 102 -2.71 -0.22 20.28
CA MET A 102 -1.33 -0.48 19.89
C MET A 102 -1.28 -1.42 18.69
N GLY A 103 -2.07 -2.50 18.72
CA GLY A 103 -2.17 -3.44 17.61
C GLY A 103 -2.56 -2.76 16.30
N VAL A 104 -3.66 -2.01 16.31
CA VAL A 104 -4.12 -1.25 15.13
C VAL A 104 -3.08 -0.24 14.65
N ALA A 105 -2.43 0.49 15.56
CA ALA A 105 -1.43 1.50 15.17
C ALA A 105 -0.18 0.87 14.54
N LEU A 106 0.30 -0.25 15.08
CA LEU A 106 1.44 -0.98 14.54
C LEU A 106 1.10 -1.62 13.20
N GLU A 107 -0.07 -2.24 13.08
CA GLU A 107 -0.52 -2.83 11.82
C GLU A 107 -0.68 -1.76 10.74
N ALA A 108 -1.31 -0.63 11.07
CA ALA A 108 -1.46 0.50 10.16
C ALA A 108 -0.11 1.07 9.71
N TYR A 109 0.89 1.14 10.60
CA TYR A 109 2.25 1.52 10.26
C TYR A 109 2.88 0.50 9.31
N CYS A 110 2.83 -0.80 9.64
CA CYS A 110 3.40 -1.87 8.82
C CYS A 110 2.80 -1.89 7.41
N TYR A 111 1.48 -1.73 7.31
CA TYR A 111 0.79 -1.63 6.03
C TYR A 111 1.36 -0.51 5.15
N ARG A 112 1.52 0.70 5.70
CA ARG A 112 2.06 1.86 4.95
C ARG A 112 3.51 1.67 4.54
N GLU A 113 4.27 1.06 5.41
CA GLU A 113 5.67 0.75 5.15
C GLU A 113 5.78 -0.22 3.97
N LEU A 114 5.02 -1.32 3.98
CA LEU A 114 5.02 -2.32 2.92
C LEU A 114 4.58 -1.72 1.58
N ILE A 115 3.51 -0.92 1.56
CA ILE A 115 3.09 -0.23 0.33
C ILE A 115 4.16 0.78 -0.13
N SER A 116 4.85 1.45 0.78
CA SER A 116 5.91 2.40 0.41
C SER A 116 7.09 1.75 -0.31
N ALA A 117 7.28 0.44 -0.10
CA ALA A 117 8.27 -0.35 -0.81
C ALA A 117 7.88 -0.67 -2.26
N PHE A 118 6.64 -0.35 -2.66
CA PHE A 118 6.16 -0.48 -4.04
C PHE A 118 6.78 0.63 -4.92
N ARG A 119 8.05 0.46 -5.27
CA ARG A 119 8.81 1.42 -6.07
C ARG A 119 9.55 0.71 -7.19
N LEU A 120 9.40 1.21 -8.39
CA LEU A 120 10.25 0.83 -9.52
C LEU A 120 11.43 1.80 -9.60
N GLY A 121 12.65 1.26 -9.74
CA GLY A 121 13.85 2.05 -10.02
C GLY A 121 14.47 2.79 -8.83
N VAL A 122 14.13 2.44 -7.60
CA VAL A 122 14.82 2.95 -6.40
C VAL A 122 16.18 2.24 -6.28
N GLU A 123 17.24 2.99 -5.92
CA GLU A 123 18.54 2.40 -5.68
C GLU A 123 18.47 1.34 -4.56
N GLU A 124 19.20 0.24 -4.74
CA GLU A 124 19.17 -0.90 -3.83
C GLU A 124 19.48 -0.52 -2.37
N ALA A 125 20.29 0.53 -2.16
CA ALA A 125 20.59 1.04 -0.83
C ALA A 125 19.33 1.50 -0.08
N ASP A 126 18.39 2.16 -0.76
CA ASP A 126 17.15 2.63 -0.15
C ASP A 126 16.20 1.46 0.12
N ILE A 127 16.14 0.48 -0.81
CA ILE A 127 15.34 -0.74 -0.61
C ILE A 127 15.94 -1.57 0.53
N GLN A 128 17.27 -1.72 0.57
CA GLN A 128 17.95 -2.44 1.63
C GLN A 128 17.78 -1.76 2.99
N GLN A 129 17.76 -0.42 3.04
CA GLN A 129 17.45 0.31 4.26
C GLN A 129 15.99 0.08 4.71
N VAL A 130 15.05 0.03 3.77
CA VAL A 130 13.65 -0.37 4.05
C VAL A 130 13.62 -1.81 4.54
N LEU A 131 14.26 -2.76 3.87
CA LEU A 131 14.28 -4.17 4.28
C LEU A 131 15.00 -4.40 5.61
N ASN A 132 16.15 -3.75 5.85
CA ASN A 132 16.90 -3.88 7.11
C ASN A 132 16.16 -3.23 8.29
N SER A 133 15.37 -2.21 8.04
CA SER A 133 14.44 -1.66 9.05
C SER A 133 13.16 -2.50 9.17
N PHE A 134 12.88 -3.36 8.19
CA PHE A 134 11.75 -4.27 8.09
C PHE A 134 12.05 -5.67 8.62
N VAL A 135 12.84 -5.80 9.64
CA VAL A 135 12.78 -6.99 10.52
C VAL A 135 11.54 -6.87 11.43
N ILE A 136 10.49 -6.18 10.98
CA ILE A 136 9.17 -6.37 11.58
C ILE A 136 8.63 -7.63 10.92
N ASP A 137 8.99 -8.73 11.51
CA ASP A 137 8.28 -9.97 11.29
C ASP A 137 6.82 -9.73 11.69
N LEU A 138 5.92 -9.65 10.71
CA LEU A 138 4.49 -9.51 11.00
C LEU A 138 3.98 -10.62 11.93
N SER A 139 4.75 -11.72 12.09
CA SER A 139 4.46 -12.78 13.05
C SER A 139 4.36 -12.24 14.49
N CYS A 140 5.12 -11.20 14.82
CA CYS A 140 5.03 -10.57 16.15
C CYS A 140 3.72 -9.79 16.37
N LEU A 141 2.96 -9.50 15.32
CA LEU A 141 1.64 -8.87 15.41
C LEU A 141 0.49 -9.89 15.38
N GLN A 142 0.72 -11.12 14.94
CA GLN A 142 -0.33 -12.14 14.76
C GLN A 142 -1.02 -12.54 16.05
N HIS A 143 -0.36 -12.37 17.20
CA HIS A 143 -0.96 -12.65 18.50
C HIS A 143 -1.86 -11.52 19.01
N LEU A 144 -1.84 -10.34 18.37
CA LEU A 144 -2.68 -9.23 18.77
C LEU A 144 -4.12 -9.44 18.27
N PRO A 145 -5.14 -9.17 19.09
CA PRO A 145 -6.54 -9.44 18.75
C PRO A 145 -7.03 -8.59 17.56
N THR A 146 -6.32 -7.53 17.23
CA THR A 146 -6.64 -6.61 16.14
C THR A 146 -5.93 -6.95 14.83
N PHE A 147 -5.09 -7.99 14.81
CA PHE A 147 -4.38 -8.38 13.60
C PHE A 147 -5.35 -8.77 12.49
N GLY A 148 -5.15 -8.23 11.31
CA GLY A 148 -6.04 -8.35 10.16
C GLY A 148 -6.88 -7.10 9.89
N SER A 149 -6.88 -6.10 10.79
CA SER A 149 -7.64 -4.85 10.58
C SER A 149 -7.22 -4.07 9.33
N CYS A 150 -5.93 -4.14 8.95
CA CYS A 150 -5.40 -3.49 7.75
C CYS A 150 -5.06 -4.49 6.64
N PHE A 151 -4.70 -5.73 6.99
CA PHE A 151 -4.21 -6.72 6.05
C PHE A 151 -5.26 -7.73 5.62
N TRP A 152 -6.38 -7.87 6.35
CA TRP A 152 -7.37 -8.94 6.17
C TRP A 152 -6.68 -10.30 6.02
N TYR A 153 -6.94 -11.03 4.96
CA TYR A 153 -6.24 -12.29 4.64
C TYR A 153 -4.89 -12.07 3.95
N CYS A 154 -4.52 -10.82 3.62
CA CYS A 154 -3.45 -10.51 2.68
C CYS A 154 -2.07 -10.28 3.32
N SER A 155 -1.88 -10.44 4.62
CA SER A 155 -0.61 -10.16 5.31
C SER A 155 0.59 -10.83 4.61
N PHE A 156 0.43 -12.10 4.24
CA PHE A 156 1.42 -12.85 3.48
C PHE A 156 1.74 -12.21 2.12
N LEU A 157 0.72 -11.76 1.39
CA LEU A 157 0.88 -11.13 0.08
C LEU A 157 1.60 -9.79 0.19
N PHE A 158 1.25 -8.96 1.16
CA PHE A 158 1.90 -7.68 1.38
C PHE A 158 3.40 -7.84 1.70
N MET A 159 3.78 -8.89 2.40
CA MET A 159 5.18 -9.21 2.68
C MET A 159 6.00 -9.52 1.41
N GLN A 160 5.36 -9.81 0.28
CA GLN A 160 6.08 -10.04 -0.98
C GLN A 160 6.46 -8.71 -1.68
N ILE A 161 5.82 -7.57 -1.37
CA ILE A 161 6.06 -6.29 -2.03
C ILE A 161 7.55 -5.87 -1.96
N PRO A 162 8.19 -5.82 -0.79
CA PRO A 162 9.60 -5.46 -0.71
C PRO A 162 10.51 -6.44 -1.47
N LEU A 163 10.17 -7.73 -1.45
CA LEU A 163 10.96 -8.76 -2.14
C LEU A 163 10.89 -8.59 -3.66
N ILE A 164 9.70 -8.29 -4.19
CA ILE A 164 9.53 -7.98 -5.62
C ILE A 164 10.33 -6.74 -6.00
N SER A 165 10.26 -5.67 -5.20
CA SER A 165 11.00 -4.43 -5.47
C SER A 165 12.52 -4.65 -5.42
N GLN A 166 13.01 -5.47 -4.50
CA GLN A 166 14.42 -5.85 -4.41
C GLN A 166 14.85 -6.67 -5.63
N LEU A 167 14.05 -7.66 -6.02
CA LEU A 167 14.31 -8.45 -7.23
C LEU A 167 14.36 -7.57 -8.47
N ALA A 168 13.42 -6.63 -8.63
CA ALA A 168 13.39 -5.68 -9.73
C ALA A 168 14.67 -4.83 -9.78
N GLY A 169 15.14 -4.32 -8.65
CA GLY A 169 16.40 -3.57 -8.56
C GLY A 169 17.62 -4.40 -8.96
N ARG A 170 17.72 -5.65 -8.49
CA ARG A 170 18.81 -6.59 -8.86
C ARG A 170 18.72 -6.96 -10.33
N ARG A 171 17.54 -7.23 -10.88
CA ARG A 171 17.38 -7.53 -12.30
C ARG A 171 17.81 -6.36 -13.20
N GLN A 172 17.49 -5.13 -12.82
CA GLN A 172 17.95 -3.95 -13.55
C GLN A 172 19.49 -3.82 -13.52
N ARG A 173 20.13 -4.15 -12.39
CA ARG A 173 21.59 -4.17 -12.26
C ARG A 173 22.19 -5.27 -13.11
N GLU A 174 21.66 -6.49 -13.04
CA GLU A 174 22.07 -7.64 -13.86
C GLU A 174 22.06 -7.29 -15.35
N LEU A 175 20.96 -6.68 -15.84
CA LEU A 175 20.85 -6.25 -17.23
C LEU A 175 21.82 -5.12 -17.62
N ARG A 176 22.16 -4.24 -16.66
CA ARG A 176 23.10 -3.13 -16.90
C ARG A 176 24.55 -3.56 -16.86
N GLU A 177 24.90 -4.43 -15.94
CA GLU A 177 26.28 -4.83 -15.65
C GLU A 177 26.69 -6.15 -16.32
N GLY A 178 25.73 -6.92 -16.83
CA GLY A 178 25.97 -8.22 -17.47
C GLY A 178 26.44 -9.31 -16.50
N VAL A 179 26.16 -9.14 -15.19
CA VAL A 179 26.56 -10.08 -14.13
C VAL A 179 25.34 -10.89 -13.72
N ASP A 180 25.43 -12.22 -13.79
CA ASP A 180 24.36 -13.11 -13.31
C ASP A 180 24.20 -12.98 -11.79
N MET A 181 23.03 -12.55 -11.36
CA MET A 181 22.62 -12.40 -9.95
C MET A 181 21.58 -13.43 -9.50
N CYS A 182 21.41 -14.50 -10.28
CA CYS A 182 20.42 -15.56 -10.03
C CYS A 182 18.97 -15.05 -9.92
N CYS A 183 18.65 -13.94 -10.59
CA CYS A 183 17.33 -13.31 -10.52
C CYS A 183 16.21 -14.22 -11.04
N ASP A 184 16.49 -15.10 -12.02
CA ASP A 184 15.49 -16.03 -12.58
C ASP A 184 15.02 -17.07 -11.54
N VAL A 185 15.91 -17.55 -10.67
CA VAL A 185 15.56 -18.51 -9.61
C VAL A 185 14.65 -17.85 -8.58
N GLU A 186 15.00 -16.64 -8.18
CA GLU A 186 14.20 -15.89 -7.20
C GLU A 186 12.85 -15.46 -7.78
N TYR A 187 12.82 -15.03 -9.03
CA TYR A 187 11.57 -14.75 -9.75
C TYR A 187 10.67 -15.98 -9.73
N THR A 188 11.17 -17.15 -10.10
CA THR A 188 10.41 -18.39 -10.14
C THR A 188 9.87 -18.74 -8.75
N HIS A 189 10.69 -18.58 -7.71
CA HIS A 189 10.27 -18.80 -6.32
C HIS A 189 9.12 -17.86 -5.90
N LEU A 190 9.27 -16.56 -6.12
CA LEU A 190 8.24 -15.56 -5.78
C LEU A 190 6.97 -15.77 -6.59
N TYR A 191 7.10 -16.05 -7.90
CA TYR A 191 5.97 -16.34 -8.77
C TYR A 191 5.16 -17.54 -8.26
N ASN A 192 5.81 -18.65 -7.98
CA ASN A 192 5.14 -19.86 -7.47
C ASN A 192 4.49 -19.58 -6.11
N LYS A 193 5.17 -18.86 -5.24
CA LYS A 193 4.68 -18.52 -3.90
C LYS A 193 3.43 -17.64 -3.93
N ILE A 194 3.38 -16.66 -4.83
CA ILE A 194 2.21 -15.77 -4.98
C ILE A 194 1.09 -16.46 -5.77
N SER A 195 1.42 -17.19 -6.84
CA SER A 195 0.43 -17.83 -7.70
C SER A 195 -0.30 -18.99 -7.01
N SER A 196 0.39 -19.72 -6.12
CA SER A 196 -0.20 -20.82 -5.34
C SER A 196 -1.00 -20.34 -4.13
N TRP A 197 -0.84 -19.09 -3.70
CA TRP A 197 -1.53 -18.55 -2.53
C TRP A 197 -3.06 -18.51 -2.75
N ARG A 198 -3.81 -18.84 -1.70
CA ARG A 198 -5.28 -18.77 -1.64
C ARG A 198 -5.73 -18.13 -0.33
N PRO A 199 -6.89 -17.48 -0.32
CA PRO A 199 -7.50 -17.02 0.93
C PRO A 199 -7.75 -18.19 1.90
N PRO A 200 -7.65 -17.97 3.21
CA PRO A 200 -7.99 -19.00 4.21
C PRO A 200 -9.41 -19.54 4.00
N GLY A 201 -9.58 -20.84 4.20
CA GLY A 201 -10.87 -21.54 3.99
C GLY A 201 -11.15 -21.97 2.55
N GLN A 202 -10.39 -21.48 1.56
CA GLN A 202 -10.54 -21.85 0.14
C GLN A 202 -9.43 -22.78 -0.36
N GLU A 203 -8.60 -23.30 0.52
CA GLU A 203 -7.39 -24.07 0.21
C GLU A 203 -7.69 -25.40 -0.52
N PHE A 204 -8.90 -25.94 -0.38
CA PHE A 204 -9.29 -27.24 -0.89
C PHE A 204 -10.33 -27.22 -2.03
N SER A 205 -10.70 -26.05 -2.54
CA SER A 205 -11.64 -25.97 -3.67
C SER A 205 -10.95 -26.38 -4.97
N ALA A 206 -11.33 -27.53 -5.51
CA ALA A 206 -10.80 -28.06 -6.78
C ALA A 206 -11.08 -27.14 -7.99
N ASN A 207 -12.10 -26.29 -7.90
CA ASN A 207 -12.55 -25.41 -8.98
C ASN A 207 -11.99 -23.99 -8.94
N CYS A 208 -11.14 -23.65 -7.96
CA CYS A 208 -10.55 -22.31 -7.81
C CYS A 208 -11.56 -21.13 -7.83
N GLU A 209 -12.85 -21.39 -7.65
CA GLU A 209 -13.87 -20.35 -7.61
C GLU A 209 -13.81 -19.63 -6.27
N VAL A 210 -13.57 -18.31 -6.33
CA VAL A 210 -13.62 -17.45 -5.17
C VAL A 210 -15.07 -17.29 -4.76
N ASP A 211 -15.34 -17.40 -3.46
CA ASP A 211 -16.64 -17.01 -2.93
C ASP A 211 -16.83 -15.50 -3.12
N ILE A 212 -17.68 -15.16 -4.10
CA ILE A 212 -17.96 -13.77 -4.49
C ILE A 212 -18.75 -13.01 -3.39
N GLU A 213 -19.38 -13.72 -2.46
CA GLU A 213 -20.05 -13.11 -1.32
C GLU A 213 -19.05 -12.70 -0.22
N ASP A 214 -17.86 -13.32 -0.17
CA ASP A 214 -16.76 -12.91 0.71
C ASP A 214 -15.95 -11.76 0.07
N SER A 215 -16.31 -10.55 0.41
CA SER A 215 -15.64 -9.35 -0.11
C SER A 215 -14.15 -9.24 0.28
N GLU A 216 -13.75 -9.84 1.40
CA GLU A 216 -12.34 -9.87 1.82
C GLU A 216 -11.54 -10.86 0.98
N ALA A 217 -12.10 -12.05 0.70
CA ALA A 217 -11.49 -13.02 -0.19
C ALA A 217 -11.35 -12.47 -1.63
N VAL A 218 -12.39 -11.81 -2.14
CA VAL A 218 -12.35 -11.12 -3.44
C VAL A 218 -11.24 -10.07 -3.47
N SER A 219 -11.16 -9.23 -2.43
CA SER A 219 -10.14 -8.19 -2.31
C SER A 219 -8.73 -8.80 -2.25
N ALA A 220 -8.56 -9.89 -1.53
CA ALA A 220 -7.30 -10.61 -1.42
C ALA A 220 -6.84 -11.18 -2.78
N MET A 221 -7.77 -11.68 -3.58
CA MET A 221 -7.46 -12.15 -4.94
C MET A 221 -7.05 -11.01 -5.87
N ILE A 222 -7.68 -9.84 -5.76
CA ILE A 222 -7.28 -8.65 -6.52
C ILE A 222 -5.86 -8.22 -6.14
N VAL A 223 -5.53 -8.20 -4.85
CA VAL A 223 -4.17 -7.93 -4.36
C VAL A 223 -3.18 -8.95 -4.94
N ARG A 224 -3.49 -10.24 -4.89
CA ARG A 224 -2.66 -11.32 -5.46
C ARG A 224 -2.36 -11.09 -6.95
N ILE A 225 -3.39 -10.81 -7.74
CA ILE A 225 -3.24 -10.55 -9.18
C ILE A 225 -2.38 -9.31 -9.41
N SER A 226 -2.59 -8.24 -8.64
CA SER A 226 -1.79 -7.02 -8.74
C SER A 226 -0.31 -7.27 -8.43
N LEU A 227 0.00 -8.16 -7.47
CA LEU A 227 1.37 -8.54 -7.17
C LEU A 227 2.00 -9.39 -8.28
N LEU A 228 1.24 -10.30 -8.91
CA LEU A 228 1.72 -11.04 -10.08
C LEU A 228 2.00 -10.10 -11.25
N LEU A 229 1.12 -9.14 -11.52
CA LEU A 229 1.35 -8.09 -12.52
C LEU A 229 2.64 -7.31 -12.19
N PHE A 230 2.79 -6.86 -10.95
CA PHE A 230 3.97 -6.11 -10.52
C PHE A 230 5.26 -6.93 -10.65
N LEU A 231 5.25 -8.20 -10.23
CA LEU A 231 6.39 -9.10 -10.32
C LEU A 231 6.82 -9.31 -11.77
N VAL A 232 5.89 -9.73 -12.63
CA VAL A 232 6.16 -10.06 -14.03
C VAL A 232 6.66 -8.83 -14.79
N THR A 233 5.97 -7.70 -14.62
CA THR A 233 6.32 -6.49 -15.34
C THR A 233 7.64 -5.89 -14.88
N SER A 234 7.93 -5.95 -13.58
CA SER A 234 9.22 -5.49 -13.04
C SER A 234 10.39 -6.36 -13.50
N PHE A 235 10.18 -7.67 -13.60
CA PHE A 235 11.21 -8.63 -13.98
C PHE A 235 11.51 -8.58 -15.47
N TYR A 236 10.47 -8.58 -16.32
CA TYR A 236 10.61 -8.60 -17.77
C TYR A 236 10.75 -7.22 -18.40
N HIS A 237 10.69 -6.13 -17.64
CA HIS A 237 10.88 -4.78 -18.13
C HIS A 237 12.19 -4.69 -18.96
N LYS A 238 12.09 -4.32 -20.23
CA LYS A 238 13.21 -4.27 -21.20
C LYS A 238 13.77 -5.62 -21.67
N SER A 239 13.30 -6.76 -21.18
CA SER A 239 13.76 -8.09 -21.61
C SER A 239 12.89 -8.69 -22.70
N ILE A 240 11.63 -8.28 -22.79
CA ILE A 240 10.66 -8.72 -23.80
C ILE A 240 9.99 -7.51 -24.45
N THR A 241 9.36 -7.72 -25.59
CA THR A 241 8.64 -6.66 -26.28
C THR A 241 7.37 -6.24 -25.51
N PRO A 242 6.89 -4.99 -25.64
CA PRO A 242 5.63 -4.57 -25.01
C PRO A 242 4.43 -5.43 -25.43
N HIS A 243 4.44 -5.96 -26.64
CA HIS A 243 3.40 -6.85 -27.12
C HIS A 243 3.39 -8.22 -26.42
N GLU A 244 4.55 -8.82 -26.21
CA GLU A 244 4.68 -10.06 -25.46
C GLU A 244 4.28 -9.88 -24.01
N LEU A 245 4.71 -8.78 -23.40
CA LEU A 245 4.33 -8.44 -22.02
C LEU A 245 2.80 -8.29 -21.90
N CYS A 246 2.17 -7.62 -22.87
CA CYS A 246 0.71 -7.48 -22.93
C CYS A 246 0.00 -8.83 -23.00
N LYS A 247 0.48 -9.75 -23.86
CA LYS A 247 -0.11 -11.12 -23.95
C LYS A 247 -0.07 -11.87 -22.62
N ILE A 248 0.99 -11.69 -21.84
CA ILE A 248 1.15 -12.34 -20.54
C ILE A 248 0.22 -11.71 -19.50
N THR A 249 0.08 -10.37 -19.52
CA THR A 249 -0.60 -9.63 -18.45
C THR A 249 -2.10 -9.47 -18.68
N GLN A 250 -2.57 -9.43 -19.93
CA GLN A 250 -3.99 -9.18 -20.25
C GLN A 250 -4.98 -10.16 -19.59
N PRO A 251 -4.73 -11.48 -19.53
CA PRO A 251 -5.64 -12.38 -18.82
C PRO A 251 -5.84 -12.01 -17.35
N TRP A 252 -4.77 -11.59 -16.67
CA TRP A 252 -4.84 -11.16 -15.27
C TRP A 252 -5.54 -9.82 -15.11
N VAL A 253 -5.34 -8.89 -16.04
CA VAL A 253 -6.09 -7.62 -16.04
C VAL A 253 -7.58 -7.90 -16.14
N THR A 254 -8.00 -8.74 -17.09
CA THR A 254 -9.41 -9.12 -17.30
C THR A 254 -9.99 -9.82 -16.05
N GLU A 255 -9.27 -10.76 -15.46
CA GLU A 255 -9.67 -11.44 -14.23
C GLU A 255 -9.83 -10.44 -13.06
N ALA A 256 -8.84 -9.57 -12.86
CA ALA A 256 -8.90 -8.56 -11.80
C ALA A 256 -10.06 -7.58 -11.97
N LEU A 257 -10.36 -7.15 -13.21
CA LEU A 257 -11.48 -6.26 -13.49
C LEU A 257 -12.84 -6.92 -13.24
N SER A 258 -12.96 -8.22 -13.53
CA SER A 258 -14.17 -8.99 -13.18
C SER A 258 -14.39 -9.05 -11.67
N LEU A 259 -13.32 -9.30 -10.90
CA LEU A 259 -13.38 -9.34 -9.44
C LEU A 259 -13.67 -7.96 -8.83
N LEU A 260 -13.12 -6.89 -9.39
CA LEU A 260 -13.34 -5.53 -8.90
C LEU A 260 -14.83 -5.12 -8.92
N GLN A 261 -15.64 -5.68 -9.82
CA GLN A 261 -17.07 -5.43 -9.86
C GLN A 261 -17.78 -5.93 -8.60
N PHE A 262 -17.32 -7.03 -8.00
CA PHE A 262 -17.86 -7.58 -6.75
C PHE A 262 -17.32 -6.87 -5.51
N ALA A 263 -16.12 -6.31 -5.58
CA ALA A 263 -15.56 -5.50 -4.48
C ALA A 263 -16.16 -4.09 -4.40
N HIS A 264 -16.92 -3.65 -5.42
CA HIS A 264 -17.51 -2.31 -5.46
C HIS A 264 -18.57 -2.16 -4.36
N GLY A 265 -18.41 -1.14 -3.51
CA GLY A 265 -19.27 -0.92 -2.34
C GLY A 265 -18.81 -1.61 -1.05
N SER A 266 -17.81 -2.48 -1.11
CA SER A 266 -17.20 -3.09 0.07
C SER A 266 -16.36 -2.07 0.86
N PRO A 267 -16.28 -2.19 2.20
CA PRO A 267 -15.36 -1.40 3.03
C PRO A 267 -13.89 -1.55 2.61
N THR A 268 -13.52 -2.69 2.00
CA THR A 268 -12.16 -3.00 1.56
C THR A 268 -11.72 -2.21 0.31
N ILE A 269 -12.66 -1.56 -0.40
CA ILE A 269 -12.37 -0.85 -1.67
C ILE A 269 -11.28 0.22 -1.54
N ILE A 270 -11.16 0.86 -0.37
CA ILE A 270 -10.12 1.88 -0.11
C ILE A 270 -8.73 1.29 -0.26
N ALA A 271 -8.52 0.09 0.27
CA ALA A 271 -7.22 -0.56 0.21
C ALA A 271 -6.92 -1.16 -1.17
N LEU A 272 -7.93 -1.27 -2.03
CA LEU A 272 -7.75 -1.66 -3.43
C LEU A 272 -7.32 -0.50 -4.34
N PHE A 273 -7.14 0.71 -3.81
CA PHE A 273 -6.71 1.84 -4.65
C PHE A 273 -5.39 1.58 -5.36
N TRP A 274 -4.33 1.14 -4.64
CA TRP A 274 -3.05 0.82 -5.27
C TRP A 274 -3.14 -0.40 -6.23
N PRO A 275 -3.87 -1.50 -5.93
CA PRO A 275 -4.15 -2.55 -6.90
C PRO A 275 -4.80 -2.04 -8.17
N MET A 276 -5.81 -1.16 -8.06
CA MET A 276 -6.46 -0.56 -9.23
C MET A 276 -5.50 0.25 -10.09
N ILE A 277 -4.56 0.99 -9.48
CA ILE A 277 -3.53 1.71 -10.24
C ILE A 277 -2.59 0.74 -10.96
N VAL A 278 -2.17 -0.34 -10.29
CA VAL A 278 -1.32 -1.37 -10.94
C VAL A 278 -2.06 -2.04 -12.09
N ILE A 279 -3.27 -2.53 -11.88
CA ILE A 279 -4.08 -3.17 -12.92
C ILE A 279 -4.31 -2.19 -14.07
N GLY A 280 -4.69 -0.95 -13.75
CA GLY A 280 -4.98 0.10 -14.73
C GLY A 280 -3.78 0.48 -15.59
N SER A 281 -2.56 0.42 -15.04
CA SER A 281 -1.34 0.72 -15.82
C SER A 281 -1.07 -0.30 -16.95
N TYR A 282 -1.71 -1.49 -16.87
CA TYR A 282 -1.62 -2.55 -17.89
C TYR A 282 -2.92 -2.77 -18.68
N ALA A 283 -3.98 -2.01 -18.38
CA ALA A 283 -5.24 -2.06 -19.16
C ALA A 283 -5.05 -1.42 -20.54
N ARG A 284 -5.08 -2.25 -21.58
CA ARG A 284 -4.89 -1.81 -22.97
C ARG A 284 -6.20 -1.63 -23.73
N GLU A 285 -7.19 -2.43 -23.41
CA GLU A 285 -8.49 -2.38 -24.06
C GLU A 285 -9.31 -1.19 -23.54
N VAL A 286 -9.97 -0.48 -24.45
CA VAL A 286 -10.80 0.69 -24.10
C VAL A 286 -11.94 0.30 -23.16
N SER A 287 -12.47 -0.92 -23.29
CA SER A 287 -13.46 -1.48 -22.37
C SER A 287 -12.95 -1.55 -20.94
N ASP A 288 -11.73 -2.06 -20.74
CA ASP A 288 -11.07 -2.21 -19.45
C ASP A 288 -10.78 -0.84 -18.81
N GLN A 289 -10.27 0.09 -19.61
CA GLN A 289 -10.02 1.47 -19.19
C GLN A 289 -11.31 2.16 -18.74
N SER A 290 -12.41 1.95 -19.49
CA SER A 290 -13.73 2.52 -19.15
C SER A 290 -14.30 1.99 -17.85
N VAL A 291 -14.07 0.72 -17.52
CA VAL A 291 -14.45 0.12 -16.22
C VAL A 291 -13.71 0.82 -15.07
N LEU A 292 -12.38 0.93 -15.17
CA LEU A 292 -11.55 1.57 -14.14
C LEU A 292 -11.89 3.07 -14.01
N GLN A 293 -12.06 3.78 -15.11
CA GLN A 293 -12.45 5.19 -15.12
C GLN A 293 -13.77 5.38 -14.38
N ARG A 294 -14.77 4.55 -14.67
CA ARG A 294 -16.06 4.59 -13.98
C ARG A 294 -15.89 4.32 -12.49
N MET A 295 -15.16 3.25 -12.10
CA MET A 295 -14.98 2.87 -10.70
C MET A 295 -14.29 3.97 -9.89
N LEU A 296 -13.22 4.55 -10.41
CA LEU A 296 -12.49 5.63 -9.75
C LEU A 296 -13.30 6.93 -9.70
N SER A 297 -14.05 7.26 -10.76
CA SER A 297 -14.88 8.47 -10.81
C SER A 297 -16.13 8.40 -9.92
N THR A 298 -16.72 7.20 -9.78
CA THR A 298 -17.93 6.98 -8.96
C THR A 298 -17.60 6.56 -7.52
N SER A 299 -16.31 6.46 -7.19
CA SER A 299 -15.89 6.13 -5.82
C SER A 299 -16.57 7.05 -4.81
N THR A 300 -17.19 6.45 -3.79
CA THR A 300 -17.74 7.17 -2.63
C THR A 300 -16.65 7.92 -1.87
N HIS A 301 -15.40 7.49 -2.02
CA HIS A 301 -14.22 8.13 -1.44
C HIS A 301 -13.68 9.19 -2.40
N LYS A 302 -14.36 10.35 -2.42
CA LYS A 302 -13.93 11.52 -3.19
C LYS A 302 -12.65 12.13 -2.59
N MET A 303 -11.52 11.46 -2.79
CA MET A 303 -10.22 11.91 -2.30
C MET A 303 -9.38 12.45 -3.46
N PRO A 304 -8.60 13.53 -3.26
CA PRO A 304 -7.69 14.06 -4.28
C PRO A 304 -6.73 13.01 -4.87
N ILE A 305 -6.28 12.06 -4.05
CA ILE A 305 -5.41 10.96 -4.50
C ILE A 305 -6.07 10.09 -5.56
N VAL A 306 -7.38 9.83 -5.45
CA VAL A 306 -8.13 9.02 -6.42
C VAL A 306 -8.21 9.76 -7.77
N ALA A 307 -8.50 11.05 -7.74
CA ALA A 307 -8.51 11.88 -8.95
C ALA A 307 -7.13 11.94 -9.62
N LYS A 308 -6.06 12.09 -8.83
CA LYS A 308 -4.67 12.06 -9.34
C LYS A 308 -4.31 10.70 -9.93
N GLY A 309 -4.72 9.61 -9.29
CA GLY A 309 -4.53 8.26 -9.82
C GLY A 309 -5.20 8.07 -11.18
N LEU A 310 -6.44 8.56 -11.33
CA LEU A 310 -7.14 8.52 -12.62
C LEU A 310 -6.41 9.32 -13.69
N VAL A 311 -5.98 10.55 -13.40
CA VAL A 311 -5.19 11.37 -14.34
C VAL A 311 -3.91 10.65 -14.74
N LEU A 312 -3.21 10.01 -13.82
CA LEU A 312 -2.02 9.21 -14.11
C LEU A 312 -2.33 8.09 -15.11
N LEU A 313 -3.40 7.32 -14.85
CA LEU A 313 -3.82 6.23 -15.75
C LEU A 313 -4.19 6.77 -17.14
N GLU A 314 -4.95 7.85 -17.22
CA GLU A 314 -5.31 8.48 -18.50
C GLU A 314 -4.08 8.95 -19.30
N CYS A 315 -3.05 9.45 -18.61
CA CYS A 315 -1.78 9.79 -19.27
C CYS A 315 -1.07 8.54 -19.80
N LEU A 316 -1.06 7.45 -19.04
CA LEU A 316 -0.46 6.18 -19.45
C LEU A 316 -1.22 5.53 -20.62
N TRP A 317 -2.54 5.65 -20.68
CA TRP A 317 -3.35 5.06 -21.76
C TRP A 317 -3.21 5.80 -23.10
N ARG A 318 -2.78 7.07 -23.08
CA ARG A 318 -2.54 7.88 -24.28
C ARG A 318 -1.13 7.72 -24.85
N SER A 319 -0.18 7.18 -24.07
CA SER A 319 1.22 6.97 -24.46
C SER A 319 1.41 5.63 -25.20
#